data_31b2f153c86a0e2bd6c98ef2aeb3597f
#
_entry.id   31b2f153c86a0e2bd6c98ef2aeb3597f
#
_cell.length_a   1.000
_cell.length_b   1.000
_cell.length_c   1.000
_cell.angle_alpha   90.00
_cell.angle_beta   90.00
_cell.angle_gamma   90.00
#
_symmetry.space_group_name_H-M   'P 1'
#
loop_
_entity.id
_entity.type
_entity.pdbx_description
1 polymer ?
#
loop_
_entity_poly.entity_id
_entity_poly.type
_entity_poly.pdbx_seq_one_letter_code
_entity_poly.pdbx_strand_id
1 'polypeptide(L)'
;ATAGYKGAATAGNYGAATSRGSSSTGNNGLAVARGTNVKVRGGMGSILVIAEEQESSYDVSDWKAVVVDGKNIKADTWYRLVGGEVVEVKD
;
A
#
# COMPACT_ATOMS: atom_id res chain seq x y z
N ALA A 1 10.63 6.87 2.34
CA ALA A 1 11.46 5.67 2.42
C ALA A 1 11.22 4.78 1.22
N THR A 2 12.25 4.12 0.75
CA THR A 2 12.21 3.24 -0.43
C THR A 2 12.85 1.91 -0.07
N ALA A 3 12.20 0.81 -0.44
CA ALA A 3 12.75 -0.53 -0.25
C ALA A 3 12.79 -1.28 -1.59
N GLY A 4 13.70 -2.24 -1.68
CA GLY A 4 13.86 -3.06 -2.87
C GLY A 4 12.82 -4.17 -2.98
N TYR A 5 13.11 -5.15 -3.83
CA TYR A 5 12.23 -6.28 -4.12
C TYR A 5 11.86 -7.01 -2.82
N LYS A 6 10.56 -7.22 -2.61
CA LYS A 6 9.99 -7.83 -1.40
C LYS A 6 10.39 -7.13 -0.11
N GLY A 7 10.88 -5.90 -0.20
CA GLY A 7 11.26 -5.13 0.97
C GLY A 7 10.06 -4.50 1.67
N ALA A 8 10.34 -3.90 2.80
CA ALA A 8 9.35 -3.15 3.56
C ALA A 8 9.84 -1.72 3.74
N ALA A 9 8.96 -0.76 3.53
CA ALA A 9 9.29 0.65 3.73
C ALA A 9 8.32 1.25 4.73
N THR A 10 8.86 2.07 5.64
CA THR A 10 8.06 2.72 6.67
C THR A 10 8.43 4.19 6.72
N ALA A 11 7.43 5.05 6.72
CA ALA A 11 7.61 6.50 6.86
C ALA A 11 6.77 7.02 8.02
N GLY A 12 7.19 8.13 8.60
CA GLY A 12 6.45 8.79 9.68
C GLY A 12 5.31 9.63 9.15
N ASN A 13 4.80 10.53 10.01
CA ASN A 13 3.74 11.45 9.62
C ASN A 13 4.21 12.36 8.48
N TYR A 14 3.32 12.65 7.55
CA TYR A 14 3.60 13.47 6.36
C TYR A 14 4.72 12.91 5.47
N GLY A 15 5.08 11.64 5.67
CA GLY A 15 6.14 11.00 4.90
C GLY A 15 5.61 10.24 3.71
N ALA A 16 6.53 9.63 2.97
CA ALA A 16 6.21 8.78 1.84
C ALA A 16 7.00 7.47 1.92
N ALA A 17 6.33 6.36 1.73
CA ALA A 17 6.95 5.04 1.74
C ALA A 17 6.63 4.32 0.44
N THR A 18 7.65 3.80 -0.22
CA THR A 18 7.52 3.09 -1.49
C THR A 18 8.29 1.78 -1.42
N SER A 19 7.67 0.68 -1.78
CA SER A 19 8.36 -0.61 -1.80
C SER A 19 7.73 -1.57 -2.81
N ARG A 20 8.40 -2.69 -3.00
CA ARG A 20 7.89 -3.79 -3.81
C ARG A 20 7.40 -4.95 -2.92
N GLY A 21 7.14 -4.69 -1.68
CA GLY A 21 6.61 -5.65 -0.71
C GLY A 21 5.52 -5.03 0.11
N SER A 22 5.86 -4.43 1.24
CA SER A 22 4.88 -3.75 2.08
C SER A 22 5.32 -2.31 2.34
N SER A 23 4.36 -1.40 2.39
CA SER A 23 4.62 0.00 2.67
C SER A 23 3.69 0.48 3.77
N SER A 24 4.22 1.28 4.70
CA SER A 24 3.40 1.87 5.74
C SER A 24 3.82 3.32 5.98
N THR A 25 2.88 4.15 6.39
CA THR A 25 3.14 5.54 6.72
C THR A 25 2.32 5.95 7.94
N GLY A 26 2.70 7.05 8.58
CA GLY A 26 1.91 7.66 9.63
C GLY A 26 0.74 8.46 9.06
N ASN A 27 0.25 9.44 9.83
CA ASN A 27 -0.88 10.25 9.39
C ASN A 27 -0.50 11.18 8.23
N ASN A 28 -1.43 11.39 7.31
CA ASN A 28 -1.28 12.32 6.18
C ASN A 28 -0.04 12.04 5.32
N GLY A 29 0.33 10.76 5.19
CA GLY A 29 1.46 10.35 4.36
C GLY A 29 1.01 9.68 3.08
N LEU A 30 1.97 9.05 2.41
CA LEU A 30 1.73 8.31 1.17
C LEU A 30 2.41 6.96 1.28
N ALA A 31 1.67 5.87 1.08
CA ALA A 31 2.22 4.53 1.04
C ALA A 31 1.95 3.92 -0.33
N VAL A 32 3.00 3.50 -1.01
CA VAL A 32 2.90 2.90 -2.34
C VAL A 32 3.56 1.53 -2.32
N ALA A 33 2.82 0.52 -2.75
CA ALA A 33 3.38 -0.82 -2.91
C ALA A 33 3.10 -1.31 -4.32
N ARG A 34 4.13 -1.80 -4.97
CA ARG A 34 4.05 -2.33 -6.33
C ARG A 34 4.74 -3.68 -6.38
N GLY A 35 4.09 -4.67 -6.94
CA GLY A 35 4.63 -6.01 -7.05
C GLY A 35 3.55 -7.05 -6.95
N THR A 36 3.95 -8.27 -6.57
CA THR A 36 3.02 -9.39 -6.40
C THR A 36 2.79 -9.60 -4.90
N ASN A 37 1.52 -9.70 -4.49
CA ASN A 37 1.12 -9.91 -3.09
C ASN A 37 1.62 -8.80 -2.17
N VAL A 38 1.51 -7.55 -2.60
CA VAL A 38 1.94 -6.40 -1.81
C VAL A 38 0.80 -5.90 -0.92
N LYS A 39 1.18 -5.18 0.14
CA LYS A 39 0.21 -4.60 1.06
C LYS A 39 0.66 -3.23 1.53
N VAL A 40 -0.32 -2.42 1.93
CA VAL A 40 -0.06 -1.05 2.39
C VAL A 40 -0.83 -0.76 3.68
N ARG A 41 -0.32 0.17 4.45
CA ARG A 41 -0.95 0.64 5.68
C ARG A 41 -0.67 2.13 5.84
N GLY A 42 -1.63 2.87 6.37
CA GLY A 42 -1.42 4.28 6.64
C GLY A 42 -2.27 4.78 7.80
N GLY A 43 -1.90 5.90 8.38
CA GLY A 43 -2.71 6.59 9.38
C GLY A 43 -3.80 7.42 8.73
N MET A 44 -4.57 8.14 9.54
CA MET A 44 -5.70 8.96 9.05
C MET A 44 -5.21 10.01 8.04
N GLY A 45 -5.96 10.17 6.97
CA GLY A 45 -5.65 11.15 5.92
C GLY A 45 -4.59 10.71 4.93
N SER A 46 -4.03 9.51 5.09
CA SER A 46 -2.99 9.01 4.20
C SER A 46 -3.58 8.52 2.89
N ILE A 47 -2.74 8.52 1.85
CA ILE A 47 -3.08 7.95 0.55
C ILE A 47 -2.37 6.61 0.42
N LEU A 48 -3.13 5.57 0.10
CA LEU A 48 -2.58 4.22 -0.11
C LEU A 48 -2.70 3.89 -1.59
N VAL A 49 -1.59 3.49 -2.21
CA VAL A 49 -1.57 3.09 -3.61
C VAL A 49 -1.04 1.66 -3.69
N ILE A 50 -1.82 0.78 -4.30
CA ILE A 50 -1.44 -0.62 -4.49
C ILE A 50 -1.43 -0.90 -5.98
N ALA A 51 -0.31 -1.41 -6.49
CA ALA A 51 -0.20 -1.81 -7.88
C ALA A 51 0.24 -3.27 -7.93
N GLU A 52 -0.61 -4.13 -8.49
CA GLU A 52 -0.32 -5.54 -8.66
C GLU A 52 0.35 -5.75 -10.01
N GLU A 53 1.50 -6.44 -10.01
CA GLU A 53 2.21 -6.81 -11.22
C GLU A 53 1.86 -8.23 -11.62
N GLN A 54 2.00 -8.51 -12.91
CA GLN A 54 1.82 -9.87 -13.41
C GLN A 54 2.96 -10.76 -12.90
N GLU A 55 2.68 -12.02 -12.63
CA GLU A 55 3.67 -12.95 -12.09
C GLU A 55 4.88 -13.14 -13.02
N SER A 56 4.67 -13.09 -14.32
CA SER A 56 5.70 -13.37 -15.31
C SER A 56 6.37 -12.11 -15.88
N SER A 57 5.97 -10.93 -15.43
CA SER A 57 6.53 -9.67 -15.96
C SER A 57 6.38 -8.56 -14.91
N TYR A 58 6.94 -7.39 -15.21
CA TYR A 58 6.79 -6.22 -14.35
C TYR A 58 5.64 -5.32 -14.79
N ASP A 59 4.79 -5.79 -15.70
CA ASP A 59 3.64 -5.02 -16.14
C ASP A 59 2.57 -5.01 -15.04
N VAL A 60 2.02 -3.83 -14.78
CA VAL A 60 0.95 -3.69 -13.78
C VAL A 60 -0.34 -4.24 -14.37
N SER A 61 -0.93 -5.23 -13.69
CA SER A 61 -2.21 -5.81 -14.11
C SER A 61 -3.39 -5.03 -13.54
N ASP A 62 -3.29 -4.59 -12.29
CA ASP A 62 -4.32 -3.81 -11.59
C ASP A 62 -3.67 -2.80 -10.67
N TRP A 63 -4.35 -1.69 -10.43
CA TRP A 63 -3.90 -0.71 -9.44
C TRP A 63 -5.09 -0.02 -8.81
N LYS A 64 -4.91 0.50 -7.60
CA LYS A 64 -5.94 1.23 -6.89
C LYS A 64 -5.30 2.24 -5.95
N ALA A 65 -5.88 3.43 -5.88
CA ALA A 65 -5.46 4.45 -4.93
C ALA A 65 -6.66 4.81 -4.05
N VAL A 66 -6.44 4.82 -2.73
CA VAL A 66 -7.51 5.13 -1.76
C VAL A 66 -6.99 6.07 -0.70
N VAL A 67 -7.90 6.79 -0.06
CA VAL A 67 -7.58 7.68 1.06
C VAL A 67 -8.12 7.05 2.32
N VAL A 68 -7.30 7.05 3.38
CA VAL A 68 -7.71 6.54 4.69
C VAL A 68 -8.66 7.55 5.32
N ASP A 69 -9.95 7.23 5.36
CA ASP A 69 -10.98 8.11 5.87
C ASP A 69 -11.55 7.66 7.22
N GLY A 70 -11.11 6.52 7.72
CA GLY A 70 -11.59 5.97 8.98
C GLY A 70 -12.92 5.26 8.90
N LYS A 71 -13.52 5.21 7.71
CA LYS A 71 -14.83 4.56 7.47
C LYS A 71 -14.67 3.37 6.54
N ASN A 72 -14.48 3.62 5.26
CA ASN A 72 -14.28 2.55 4.28
C ASN A 72 -12.85 2.01 4.35
N ILE A 73 -11.88 2.88 4.58
CA ILE A 73 -10.47 2.52 4.73
C ILE A 73 -10.06 2.93 6.15
N LYS A 74 -9.77 1.94 6.98
CA LYS A 74 -9.41 2.17 8.38
C LYS A 74 -7.95 2.58 8.52
N ALA A 75 -7.67 3.39 9.54
CA ALA A 75 -6.30 3.78 9.86
C ALA A 75 -5.52 2.60 10.44
N ASP A 76 -4.22 2.58 10.18
CA ASP A 76 -3.28 1.59 10.74
C ASP A 76 -3.69 0.14 10.48
N THR A 77 -4.35 -0.10 9.36
CA THR A 77 -4.81 -1.42 8.96
C THR A 77 -4.16 -1.77 7.62
N TRP A 78 -3.64 -2.99 7.50
CA TRP A 78 -3.03 -3.46 6.26
C TRP A 78 -4.10 -3.75 5.22
N TYR A 79 -3.86 -3.32 3.99
CA TYR A 79 -4.74 -3.56 2.85
C TYR A 79 -3.95 -4.12 1.69
N ARG A 80 -4.60 -4.93 0.88
CA ARG A 80 -4.03 -5.47 -0.35
C ARG A 80 -5.04 -5.39 -1.47
N LEU A 81 -4.60 -5.63 -2.69
CA LEU A 81 -5.45 -5.58 -3.87
C LEU A 81 -5.81 -7.01 -4.30
N VAL A 82 -7.09 -7.29 -4.42
CA VAL A 82 -7.59 -8.59 -4.88
C VAL A 82 -8.64 -8.35 -5.95
N GLY A 83 -8.36 -8.81 -7.17
CA GLY A 83 -9.29 -8.65 -8.28
C GLY A 83 -9.63 -7.20 -8.60
N GLY A 84 -8.68 -6.30 -8.39
CA GLY A 84 -8.88 -4.86 -8.63
C GLY A 84 -9.54 -4.12 -7.48
N GLU A 85 -9.80 -4.79 -6.35
CA GLU A 85 -10.41 -4.17 -5.18
C GLU A 85 -9.47 -4.20 -3.98
N VAL A 86 -9.51 -3.13 -3.19
CA VAL A 86 -8.74 -3.02 -1.96
C VAL A 86 -9.49 -3.76 -0.85
N VAL A 87 -8.82 -4.75 -0.24
CA VAL A 87 -9.40 -5.55 0.83
C VAL A 87 -8.49 -5.53 2.05
N GLU A 88 -9.10 -5.60 3.23
CA GLU A 88 -8.37 -5.63 4.49
C GLU A 88 -7.64 -6.97 4.64
N VAL A 89 -6.38 -6.89 5.05
CA VAL A 89 -5.58 -8.08 5.36
C VAL A 89 -5.85 -8.45 6.81
N LYS A 90 -6.37 -9.64 7.02
CA LYS A 90 -6.60 -10.17 8.37
C LYS A 90 -5.54 -11.19 8.71
N ASP A 91 -4.88 -10.98 9.80
CA ASP A 91 -3.89 -11.93 10.31
C ASP A 91 -4.53 -12.91 11.27
#